data_673af632c2086c5eef4fc346be23ea63
#
_entry.id   673af632c2086c5eef4fc346be23ea63
#
_cell.length_a   1.000
_cell.length_b   1.000
_cell.length_c   1.000
_cell.angle_alpha   90.00
_cell.angle_beta   90.00
_cell.angle_gamma   90.00
#
_symmetry.space_group_name_H-M   'P 1'
#
loop_
_entity.id
_entity.type
_entity.pdbx_description
1 polymer ?
#
loop_
_entity_poly.entity_id
_entity_poly.type
_entity_poly.pdbx_seq_one_letter_code
_entity_poly.pdbx_strand_id
1 'polypeptide(L)'
;MLKKDWQLYVLLIIPLFFVILFKYGAMYGLVISFKDYKIVKGISGSDWVGLNVFRKVFSNRNFSQALRNTLLLNILDLVVSFPMPIVLALLLNEVKSKYFKKVTQTLLYLPHFLSWIIIGAISYQLFSLNNGIVNEFIANLGGQRIPFLQENTRWLISYIVIGVWQTMGWGTILYLAAITSVNPELYEAATVDGAGRWKQCLHVTLPCIKPTIITLLIMNLGKVMGGSFERVHSLMNVATTEYTTTIPVLVYKWGIQDIKYSESAALGLFQSVIGLLLVLLADRMAKKLGENGLL
;
A
#
# COMPACT_ATOMS: atom_id res chain seq x y z
N MET A 1 10.85 -38.46 -9.19
CA MET A 1 10.52 -37.03 -9.32
C MET A 1 11.77 -36.17 -9.37
N LEU A 2 12.63 -36.14 -8.35
CA LEU A 2 13.83 -35.26 -8.32
C LEU A 2 14.76 -35.35 -9.53
N LYS A 3 15.01 -36.56 -10.09
CA LYS A 3 15.89 -36.72 -11.26
C LYS A 3 15.30 -36.22 -12.59
N LYS A 4 13.97 -36.09 -12.70
CA LYS A 4 13.31 -35.63 -13.92
C LYS A 4 13.23 -34.12 -14.01
N ASP A 5 13.12 -33.45 -12.85
CA ASP A 5 12.86 -32.02 -12.76
C ASP A 5 14.03 -31.23 -12.13
N TRP A 6 15.25 -31.79 -12.17
CA TRP A 6 16.43 -31.17 -11.51
C TRP A 6 16.73 -29.75 -12.01
N GLN A 7 16.43 -29.46 -13.28
CA GLN A 7 16.61 -28.14 -13.87
C GLN A 7 15.75 -27.07 -13.17
N LEU A 8 14.51 -27.42 -12.76
CA LEU A 8 13.61 -26.53 -12.01
C LEU A 8 14.18 -26.24 -10.62
N TYR A 9 14.75 -27.25 -9.95
CA TYR A 9 15.39 -27.05 -8.65
C TYR A 9 16.63 -26.15 -8.74
N VAL A 10 17.45 -26.31 -9.79
CA VAL A 10 18.60 -25.42 -10.02
C VAL A 10 18.16 -23.98 -10.24
N LEU A 11 17.09 -23.74 -10.99
CA LEU A 11 16.52 -22.40 -11.17
C LEU A 11 16.01 -21.79 -9.86
N LEU A 12 15.53 -22.61 -8.92
CA LEU A 12 15.06 -22.18 -7.60
C LEU A 12 16.20 -21.85 -6.62
N ILE A 13 17.39 -22.43 -6.79
CA ILE A 13 18.50 -22.23 -5.83
C ILE A 13 18.86 -20.76 -5.71
N ILE A 14 18.99 -20.04 -6.81
CA ILE A 14 19.39 -18.62 -6.79
C ILE A 14 18.36 -17.76 -6.05
N PRO A 15 17.05 -17.76 -6.41
CA PRO A 15 16.04 -17.01 -5.66
C PRO A 15 15.97 -17.40 -4.19
N LEU A 16 16.02 -18.69 -3.86
CA LEU A 16 15.99 -19.17 -2.48
C LEU A 16 17.19 -18.69 -1.67
N PHE A 17 18.39 -18.72 -2.26
CA PHE A 17 19.60 -18.20 -1.62
C PHE A 17 19.44 -16.72 -1.26
N PHE A 18 18.94 -15.89 -2.19
CA PHE A 18 18.68 -14.47 -1.93
C PHE A 18 17.60 -14.26 -0.86
N VAL A 19 16.53 -15.03 -0.89
CA VAL A 19 15.48 -14.94 0.15
C VAL A 19 16.03 -15.32 1.52
N ILE A 20 16.79 -16.42 1.63
CA ILE A 20 17.38 -16.86 2.89
C ILE A 20 18.37 -15.82 3.39
N LEU A 21 19.26 -15.32 2.54
CA LEU A 21 20.30 -14.37 2.95
C LEU A 21 19.70 -13.01 3.35
N PHE A 22 18.85 -12.41 2.49
CA PHE A 22 18.38 -11.03 2.67
C PHE A 22 17.08 -10.90 3.46
N LYS A 23 16.27 -11.96 3.55
CA LYS A 23 15.04 -11.93 4.37
C LYS A 23 15.27 -12.62 5.72
N TYR A 24 15.65 -13.90 5.71
CA TYR A 24 15.85 -14.65 6.95
C TYR A 24 17.11 -14.22 7.69
N GLY A 25 18.23 -14.00 6.99
CA GLY A 25 19.47 -13.50 7.62
C GLY A 25 19.27 -12.14 8.28
N ALA A 26 18.52 -11.24 7.63
CA ALA A 26 18.20 -9.94 8.21
C ALA A 26 17.31 -10.03 9.47
N MET A 27 16.51 -11.11 9.65
CA MET A 27 15.71 -11.31 10.86
C MET A 27 16.56 -11.44 12.13
N TYR A 28 17.82 -11.87 12.01
CA TYR A 28 18.75 -11.85 13.14
C TYR A 28 18.92 -10.43 13.71
N GLY A 29 18.83 -9.40 12.87
CA GLY A 29 18.84 -7.99 13.28
C GLY A 29 17.69 -7.60 14.22
N LEU A 30 16.58 -8.35 14.25
CA LEU A 30 15.47 -8.09 15.16
C LEU A 30 15.88 -8.23 16.64
N VAL A 31 16.95 -8.97 16.94
CA VAL A 31 17.50 -9.09 18.29
C VAL A 31 17.91 -7.72 18.85
N ILE A 32 18.28 -6.76 18.00
CA ILE A 32 18.65 -5.39 18.38
C ILE A 32 17.50 -4.70 19.12
N SER A 33 16.24 -5.03 18.83
CA SER A 33 15.06 -4.47 19.50
C SER A 33 14.99 -4.76 21.01
N PHE A 34 15.76 -5.76 21.49
CA PHE A 34 15.84 -6.15 22.91
C PHE A 34 17.14 -5.75 23.57
N LYS A 35 18.02 -5.05 22.84
CA LYS A 35 19.36 -4.65 23.29
C LYS A 35 19.52 -3.14 23.31
N ASP A 36 20.36 -2.62 24.20
CA ASP A 36 20.90 -1.25 24.10
C ASP A 36 22.06 -1.28 23.10
N TYR A 37 21.71 -1.30 21.82
CA TYR A 37 22.65 -1.54 20.74
C TYR A 37 23.62 -0.37 20.57
N LYS A 38 24.91 -0.68 20.61
CA LYS A 38 26.01 0.24 20.35
C LYS A 38 26.83 -0.26 19.18
N ILE A 39 26.97 0.58 18.13
CA ILE A 39 27.67 0.21 16.89
C ILE A 39 29.06 -0.38 17.19
N VAL A 40 29.82 0.24 18.09
CA VAL A 40 31.19 -0.18 18.44
C VAL A 40 31.23 -1.56 19.06
N LYS A 41 30.20 -1.96 19.84
CA LYS A 41 30.11 -3.27 20.49
C LYS A 41 29.51 -4.36 19.61
N GLY A 42 28.83 -3.95 18.53
CA GLY A 42 28.07 -4.86 17.66
C GLY A 42 26.88 -5.52 18.36
N ILE A 43 26.22 -6.46 17.66
CA ILE A 43 25.03 -7.15 18.20
C ILE A 43 25.40 -8.02 19.40
N SER A 44 26.52 -8.74 19.36
CA SER A 44 26.91 -9.66 20.39
C SER A 44 27.36 -8.97 21.70
N GLY A 45 28.11 -7.86 21.54
CA GLY A 45 28.66 -7.13 22.69
C GLY A 45 27.74 -6.06 23.30
N SER A 46 26.58 -5.81 22.71
CA SER A 46 25.60 -4.85 23.26
C SER A 46 24.79 -5.48 24.39
N ASP A 47 24.45 -4.68 25.40
CA ASP A 47 23.79 -5.12 26.62
C ASP A 47 22.35 -5.54 26.35
N TRP A 48 21.88 -6.64 26.90
CA TRP A 48 20.50 -7.10 26.81
C TRP A 48 19.64 -6.34 27.81
N VAL A 49 18.65 -5.58 27.31
CA VAL A 49 17.75 -4.75 28.13
C VAL A 49 16.28 -5.20 28.08
N GLY A 50 16.01 -6.31 27.39
CA GLY A 50 14.67 -6.88 27.27
C GLY A 50 13.66 -5.89 26.68
N LEU A 51 12.50 -5.73 27.32
CA LEU A 51 11.43 -4.87 26.85
C LEU A 51 11.60 -3.38 27.14
N ASN A 52 12.72 -2.95 27.72
CA ASN A 52 12.93 -1.55 28.07
C ASN A 52 12.98 -0.65 26.83
N VAL A 53 13.48 -1.15 25.68
CA VAL A 53 13.45 -0.40 24.40
C VAL A 53 12.00 -0.13 23.98
N PHE A 54 11.15 -1.14 24.03
CA PHE A 54 9.72 -0.99 23.69
C PHE A 54 9.01 0.00 24.61
N ARG A 55 9.33 -0.05 25.93
CA ARG A 55 8.78 0.94 26.88
C ARG A 55 9.17 2.35 26.52
N LYS A 56 10.44 2.60 26.16
CA LYS A 56 10.90 3.92 25.67
C LYS A 56 10.16 4.35 24.40
N VAL A 57 10.00 3.43 23.42
CA VAL A 57 9.29 3.68 22.17
C VAL A 57 7.84 4.09 22.43
N PHE A 58 7.10 3.30 23.21
CA PHE A 58 5.68 3.53 23.46
C PHE A 58 5.40 4.75 24.34
N SER A 59 6.35 5.15 25.20
CA SER A 59 6.25 6.38 26.00
C SER A 59 6.63 7.63 25.20
N ASN A 60 7.13 7.49 23.98
CA ASN A 60 7.51 8.64 23.17
C ASN A 60 6.28 9.29 22.53
N ARG A 61 6.16 10.63 22.65
CA ARG A 61 5.04 11.40 22.06
C ARG A 61 4.92 11.18 20.54
N ASN A 62 6.05 11.05 19.84
CA ASN A 62 6.04 10.84 18.40
C ASN A 62 5.45 9.48 18.01
N PHE A 63 5.51 8.45 18.89
CA PHE A 63 4.92 7.15 18.62
C PHE A 63 3.39 7.22 18.49
N SER A 64 2.70 7.86 19.44
CA SER A 64 1.23 7.97 19.39
C SER A 64 0.76 8.76 18.19
N GLN A 65 1.46 9.83 17.83
CA GLN A 65 1.19 10.59 16.61
C GLN A 65 1.42 9.72 15.35
N ALA A 66 2.55 9.03 15.28
CA ALA A 66 2.89 8.17 14.15
C ALA A 66 1.89 7.01 13.99
N LEU A 67 1.44 6.41 15.09
CA LEU A 67 0.43 5.35 15.06
C LEU A 67 -0.91 5.89 14.54
N ARG A 68 -1.39 7.02 15.09
CA ARG A 68 -2.62 7.67 14.62
C ARG A 68 -2.57 7.96 13.12
N ASN A 69 -1.48 8.56 12.66
CA ASN A 69 -1.32 8.94 11.26
C ASN A 69 -1.22 7.71 10.34
N THR A 70 -0.48 6.67 10.77
CA THR A 70 -0.40 5.42 10.02
C THR A 70 -1.79 4.81 9.84
N LEU A 71 -2.56 4.72 10.90
CA LEU A 71 -3.93 4.19 10.83
C LEU A 71 -4.84 5.09 9.99
N LEU A 72 -4.80 6.41 10.18
CA LEU A 72 -5.60 7.37 9.42
C LEU A 72 -5.35 7.24 7.91
N LEU A 73 -4.08 7.33 7.48
CA LEU A 73 -3.74 7.28 6.06
C LEU A 73 -4.10 5.92 5.43
N ASN A 74 -3.84 4.82 6.13
CA ASN A 74 -4.13 3.50 5.59
C ASN A 74 -5.62 3.15 5.62
N ILE A 75 -6.39 3.63 6.59
CA ILE A 75 -7.86 3.51 6.58
C ILE A 75 -8.44 4.31 5.41
N LEU A 76 -7.96 5.53 5.17
CA LEU A 76 -8.39 6.32 4.01
C LEU A 76 -8.02 5.63 2.69
N ASP A 77 -6.83 5.04 2.59
CA ASP A 77 -6.46 4.25 1.42
C ASP A 77 -7.37 3.02 1.25
N LEU A 78 -7.72 2.35 2.34
CA LEU A 78 -8.61 1.20 2.30
C LEU A 78 -10.04 1.57 1.89
N VAL A 79 -10.54 2.73 2.32
CA VAL A 79 -11.90 3.18 2.03
C VAL A 79 -12.00 3.84 0.66
N VAL A 80 -10.98 4.59 0.23
CA VAL A 80 -11.02 5.35 -1.01
C VAL A 80 -10.21 4.66 -2.12
N SER A 81 -8.93 4.36 -1.88
CA SER A 81 -8.04 3.87 -2.93
C SER A 81 -8.31 2.41 -3.30
N PHE A 82 -8.72 1.56 -2.35
CA PHE A 82 -8.98 0.14 -2.59
C PHE A 82 -10.20 -0.13 -3.49
N PRO A 83 -11.36 0.56 -3.36
CA PRO A 83 -12.50 0.35 -4.25
C PRO A 83 -12.31 0.89 -5.68
N MET A 84 -11.43 1.87 -5.87
CA MET A 84 -11.28 2.54 -7.18
C MET A 84 -10.86 1.60 -8.32
N PRO A 85 -9.89 0.67 -8.15
CA PRO A 85 -9.58 -0.34 -9.16
C PRO A 85 -10.75 -1.26 -9.50
N ILE A 86 -11.61 -1.58 -8.52
CA ILE A 86 -12.80 -2.41 -8.75
C ILE A 86 -13.78 -1.65 -9.65
N VAL A 87 -14.11 -0.41 -9.27
CA VAL A 87 -15.00 0.44 -10.06
C VAL A 87 -14.45 0.62 -11.47
N LEU A 88 -13.16 0.90 -11.62
CA LEU A 88 -12.52 1.06 -12.91
C LEU A 88 -12.55 -0.23 -13.76
N ALA A 89 -12.36 -1.39 -13.15
CA ALA A 89 -12.46 -2.68 -13.83
C ALA A 89 -13.87 -2.92 -14.38
N LEU A 90 -14.89 -2.65 -13.56
CA LEU A 90 -16.29 -2.78 -13.97
C LEU A 90 -16.62 -1.83 -15.14
N LEU A 91 -16.19 -0.56 -15.05
CA LEU A 91 -16.39 0.41 -16.14
C LEU A 91 -15.67 0.00 -17.42
N LEU A 92 -14.41 -0.45 -17.33
CA LEU A 92 -13.65 -0.91 -18.49
C LEU A 92 -14.22 -2.21 -19.09
N ASN A 93 -14.89 -3.03 -18.29
CA ASN A 93 -15.56 -4.23 -18.79
C ASN A 93 -16.74 -3.89 -19.71
N GLU A 94 -17.44 -2.80 -19.43
CA GLU A 94 -18.57 -2.32 -20.23
C GLU A 94 -18.16 -1.66 -21.57
N VAL A 95 -16.87 -1.31 -21.72
CA VAL A 95 -16.36 -0.66 -22.94
C VAL A 95 -16.34 -1.64 -24.10
N LYS A 96 -17.17 -1.41 -25.11
CA LYS A 96 -17.31 -2.25 -26.33
C LYS A 96 -16.12 -2.12 -27.29
N SER A 97 -15.58 -0.90 -27.44
CA SER A 97 -14.47 -0.65 -28.36
C SER A 97 -13.16 -1.24 -27.82
N LYS A 98 -12.66 -2.27 -28.48
CA LYS A 98 -11.37 -2.91 -28.11
C LYS A 98 -10.20 -1.92 -28.17
N TYR A 99 -10.20 -1.03 -29.17
CA TYR A 99 -9.15 -0.01 -29.31
C TYR A 99 -9.18 0.99 -28.15
N PHE A 100 -10.36 1.58 -27.87
CA PHE A 100 -10.53 2.52 -26.78
C PHE A 100 -10.16 1.88 -25.43
N LYS A 101 -10.62 0.63 -25.18
CA LYS A 101 -10.28 -0.13 -23.98
C LYS A 101 -8.77 -0.28 -23.82
N LYS A 102 -8.05 -0.67 -24.89
CA LYS A 102 -6.59 -0.85 -24.87
C LYS A 102 -5.85 0.46 -24.61
N VAL A 103 -6.23 1.55 -25.28
CA VAL A 103 -5.60 2.87 -25.08
C VAL A 103 -5.82 3.36 -23.65
N THR A 104 -7.06 3.30 -23.16
CA THR A 104 -7.40 3.72 -21.80
C THR A 104 -6.65 2.90 -20.76
N GLN A 105 -6.56 1.58 -20.91
CA GLN A 105 -5.76 0.73 -20.04
C GLN A 105 -4.30 1.15 -20.03
N THR A 106 -3.68 1.36 -21.19
CA THR A 106 -2.29 1.77 -21.29
C THR A 106 -2.02 3.09 -20.56
N LEU A 107 -2.88 4.09 -20.76
CA LEU A 107 -2.75 5.39 -20.10
C LEU A 107 -2.93 5.31 -18.59
N LEU A 108 -3.87 4.49 -18.11
CA LEU A 108 -4.13 4.30 -16.68
C LEU A 108 -3.05 3.48 -15.98
N TYR A 109 -2.33 2.61 -16.70
CA TYR A 109 -1.26 1.80 -16.11
C TYR A 109 0.07 2.58 -16.02
N LEU A 110 0.26 3.57 -16.88
CA LEU A 110 1.52 4.32 -16.99
C LEU A 110 2.01 4.92 -15.66
N PRO A 111 1.16 5.57 -14.83
CA PRO A 111 1.60 6.16 -13.58
C PRO A 111 2.22 5.16 -12.59
N HIS A 112 1.80 3.90 -12.63
CA HIS A 112 2.31 2.86 -11.74
C HIS A 112 3.81 2.57 -11.94
N PHE A 113 4.34 2.79 -13.12
CA PHE A 113 5.77 2.58 -13.43
C PHE A 113 6.67 3.73 -12.96
N LEU A 114 6.09 4.84 -12.51
CA LEU A 114 6.84 5.95 -11.95
C LEU A 114 7.14 5.69 -10.46
N SER A 115 8.38 5.94 -10.06
CA SER A 115 8.74 5.89 -8.64
C SER A 115 8.05 7.02 -7.85
N TRP A 116 7.80 6.80 -6.56
CA TRP A 116 7.21 7.84 -5.70
C TRP A 116 8.06 9.10 -5.61
N ILE A 117 9.38 9.00 -5.77
CA ILE A 117 10.28 10.16 -5.81
C ILE A 117 9.96 11.04 -7.02
N ILE A 118 9.78 10.42 -8.20
CA ILE A 118 9.42 11.14 -9.44
C ILE A 118 8.01 11.75 -9.28
N ILE A 119 7.06 10.98 -8.77
CA ILE A 119 5.69 11.46 -8.53
C ILE A 119 5.68 12.62 -7.55
N GLY A 120 6.47 12.55 -6.48
CA GLY A 120 6.65 13.65 -5.54
C GLY A 120 7.15 14.92 -6.22
N ALA A 121 8.22 14.80 -7.03
CA ALA A 121 8.77 15.93 -7.78
C ALA A 121 7.75 16.55 -8.75
N ILE A 122 7.03 15.73 -9.52
CA ILE A 122 5.96 16.17 -10.41
C ILE A 122 4.84 16.85 -9.61
N SER A 123 4.44 16.29 -8.46
CA SER A 123 3.41 16.85 -7.60
C SER A 123 3.79 18.23 -7.07
N TYR A 124 5.06 18.43 -6.70
CA TYR A 124 5.56 19.75 -6.30
C TYR A 124 5.56 20.75 -7.48
N GLN A 125 5.96 20.33 -8.68
CA GLN A 125 5.90 21.20 -9.87
C GLN A 125 4.47 21.58 -10.24
N LEU A 126 3.50 20.69 -10.05
CA LEU A 126 2.11 20.95 -10.38
C LEU A 126 1.40 21.76 -9.30
N PHE A 127 1.59 21.42 -8.02
CA PHE A 127 0.75 21.87 -6.91
C PHE A 127 1.45 22.83 -5.92
N SER A 128 2.69 23.21 -6.15
CA SER A 128 3.39 24.21 -5.34
C SER A 128 2.61 25.54 -5.28
N LEU A 129 2.60 26.18 -4.11
CA LEU A 129 1.82 27.39 -3.88
C LEU A 129 2.27 28.56 -4.76
N ASN A 130 3.59 28.77 -4.89
CA ASN A 130 4.14 29.95 -5.54
C ASN A 130 4.34 29.75 -7.05
N ASN A 131 4.88 28.59 -7.45
CA ASN A 131 5.35 28.34 -8.83
C ASN A 131 4.69 27.09 -9.43
N GLY A 132 3.61 26.56 -8.82
CA GLY A 132 2.92 25.37 -9.32
C GLY A 132 2.02 25.71 -10.51
N ILE A 133 2.13 24.92 -11.58
CA ILE A 133 1.38 25.11 -12.85
C ILE A 133 -0.13 25.26 -12.57
N VAL A 134 -0.68 24.45 -11.66
CA VAL A 134 -2.11 24.50 -11.31
C VAL A 134 -2.45 25.81 -10.60
N ASN A 135 -1.60 26.28 -9.70
CA ASN A 135 -1.81 27.55 -8.99
C ASN A 135 -1.60 28.77 -9.88
N GLU A 136 -0.70 28.72 -10.84
CA GLU A 136 -0.57 29.76 -11.86
C GLU A 136 -1.84 29.84 -12.75
N PHE A 137 -2.36 28.69 -13.16
CA PHE A 137 -3.60 28.65 -13.91
C PHE A 137 -4.80 29.22 -13.12
N ILE A 138 -4.93 28.86 -11.82
CA ILE A 138 -5.96 29.41 -10.94
C ILE A 138 -5.82 30.94 -10.80
N ALA A 139 -4.60 31.42 -10.60
CA ALA A 139 -4.34 32.86 -10.46
C ALA A 139 -4.64 33.63 -11.75
N ASN A 140 -4.31 33.08 -12.91
CA ASN A 140 -4.62 33.70 -14.22
C ASN A 140 -6.12 33.77 -14.50
N LEU A 141 -6.93 32.89 -13.88
CA LEU A 141 -8.39 32.96 -13.91
C LEU A 141 -8.99 33.89 -12.85
N GLY A 142 -8.14 34.63 -12.10
CA GLY A 142 -8.58 35.53 -11.03
C GLY A 142 -8.87 34.84 -9.71
N GLY A 143 -8.55 33.55 -9.56
CA GLY A 143 -8.72 32.80 -8.32
C GLY A 143 -7.55 32.98 -7.34
N GLN A 144 -7.78 32.64 -6.07
CA GLN A 144 -6.73 32.62 -5.05
C GLN A 144 -5.93 31.32 -5.14
N ARG A 145 -4.61 31.42 -4.96
CA ARG A 145 -3.71 30.26 -4.91
C ARG A 145 -4.07 29.31 -3.76
N ILE A 146 -4.01 28.03 -4.00
CA ILE A 146 -4.42 26.97 -3.07
C ILE A 146 -3.17 26.24 -2.53
N PRO A 147 -2.94 26.16 -1.22
CA PRO A 147 -1.81 25.45 -0.63
C PRO A 147 -2.05 23.93 -0.59
N PHE A 148 -2.12 23.28 -1.77
CA PHE A 148 -2.43 21.87 -1.92
C PHE A 148 -1.53 20.94 -1.09
N LEU A 149 -0.23 21.27 -1.01
CA LEU A 149 0.77 20.41 -0.35
C LEU A 149 1.29 21.01 0.97
N GLN A 150 0.84 22.22 1.39
CA GLN A 150 1.41 22.96 2.52
C GLN A 150 0.42 23.15 3.68
N GLU A 151 -0.83 22.76 3.50
CA GLU A 151 -1.86 22.75 4.54
C GLU A 151 -2.28 21.32 4.84
N ASN A 152 -2.37 20.94 6.09
CA ASN A 152 -2.60 19.56 6.55
C ASN A 152 -3.80 18.87 5.88
N THR A 153 -4.97 19.50 5.87
CA THR A 153 -6.19 18.90 5.28
C THR A 153 -6.08 18.80 3.76
N ARG A 154 -5.55 19.82 3.09
CA ARG A 154 -5.36 19.82 1.63
C ARG A 154 -4.27 18.84 1.21
N TRP A 155 -3.22 18.73 2.00
CA TRP A 155 -2.20 17.70 1.81
C TRP A 155 -2.81 16.30 1.85
N LEU A 156 -3.69 16.03 2.82
CA LEU A 156 -4.36 14.73 2.95
C LEU A 156 -5.20 14.40 1.71
N ILE A 157 -5.97 15.37 1.20
CA ILE A 157 -6.74 15.20 -0.03
C ILE A 157 -5.81 14.95 -1.23
N SER A 158 -4.76 15.76 -1.37
CA SER A 158 -3.77 15.60 -2.45
C SER A 158 -3.07 14.24 -2.36
N TYR A 159 -2.70 13.81 -1.15
CA TYR A 159 -2.12 12.50 -0.89
C TYR A 159 -3.03 11.38 -1.40
N ILE A 160 -4.32 11.41 -1.09
CA ILE A 160 -5.28 10.38 -1.55
C ILE A 160 -5.46 10.43 -3.06
N VAL A 161 -5.68 11.61 -3.65
CA VAL A 161 -5.92 11.77 -5.10
C VAL A 161 -4.71 11.29 -5.91
N ILE A 162 -3.50 11.71 -5.55
CA ILE A 162 -2.25 11.29 -6.22
C ILE A 162 -2.06 9.78 -6.07
N GLY A 163 -2.37 9.22 -4.90
CA GLY A 163 -2.27 7.79 -4.67
C GLY A 163 -3.25 6.97 -5.49
N VAL A 164 -4.50 7.38 -5.55
CA VAL A 164 -5.51 6.74 -6.42
C VAL A 164 -5.04 6.77 -7.87
N TRP A 165 -4.61 7.94 -8.38
CA TRP A 165 -4.11 8.08 -9.73
C TRP A 165 -2.95 7.14 -10.05
N GLN A 166 -2.00 6.97 -9.12
CA GLN A 166 -0.83 6.12 -9.31
C GLN A 166 -1.17 4.62 -9.26
N THR A 167 -2.11 4.20 -8.38
CA THR A 167 -2.30 2.78 -8.09
C THR A 167 -3.52 2.15 -8.77
N MET A 168 -4.57 2.94 -9.09
CA MET A 168 -5.85 2.39 -9.55
C MET A 168 -5.74 1.59 -10.85
N GLY A 169 -4.91 2.05 -11.80
CA GLY A 169 -4.75 1.37 -13.08
C GLY A 169 -4.16 -0.04 -12.92
N TRP A 170 -3.07 -0.16 -12.17
CA TRP A 170 -2.43 -1.46 -11.92
C TRP A 170 -3.35 -2.42 -11.18
N GLY A 171 -4.02 -1.97 -10.12
CA GLY A 171 -4.99 -2.78 -9.38
C GLY A 171 -6.13 -3.29 -10.26
N THR A 172 -6.54 -2.53 -11.27
CA THR A 172 -7.60 -2.87 -12.20
C THR A 172 -7.29 -4.13 -13.03
N ILE A 173 -6.02 -4.42 -13.32
CA ILE A 173 -5.61 -5.62 -14.09
C ILE A 173 -6.11 -6.90 -13.41
N LEU A 174 -5.92 -7.00 -12.10
CA LEU A 174 -6.29 -8.19 -11.33
C LEU A 174 -7.80 -8.41 -11.33
N TYR A 175 -8.57 -7.34 -11.17
CA TYR A 175 -10.03 -7.42 -11.22
C TYR A 175 -10.56 -7.69 -12.63
N LEU A 176 -9.96 -7.12 -13.67
CA LEU A 176 -10.32 -7.45 -15.06
C LEU A 176 -10.03 -8.91 -15.39
N ALA A 177 -8.91 -9.46 -14.92
CA ALA A 177 -8.62 -10.88 -15.08
C ALA A 177 -9.68 -11.74 -14.38
N ALA A 178 -10.08 -11.39 -13.17
CA ALA A 178 -11.15 -12.09 -12.46
C ALA A 178 -12.50 -11.97 -13.19
N ILE A 179 -12.86 -10.79 -13.72
CA ILE A 179 -14.11 -10.60 -14.48
C ILE A 179 -14.11 -11.45 -15.76
N THR A 180 -12.97 -11.53 -16.46
CA THR A 180 -12.88 -12.31 -17.69
C THR A 180 -12.94 -13.82 -17.47
N SER A 181 -12.74 -14.31 -16.25
CA SER A 181 -12.87 -15.71 -15.87
C SER A 181 -14.30 -16.13 -15.49
N VAL A 182 -15.24 -15.16 -15.38
CA VAL A 182 -16.65 -15.46 -15.08
C VAL A 182 -17.30 -16.19 -16.26
N ASN A 183 -18.03 -17.29 -15.96
CA ASN A 183 -18.70 -18.08 -17.00
C ASN A 183 -19.72 -17.20 -17.78
N PRO A 184 -19.61 -17.09 -19.12
CA PRO A 184 -20.53 -16.30 -19.93
C PRO A 184 -22.00 -16.73 -19.81
N GLU A 185 -22.27 -18.02 -19.57
CA GLU A 185 -23.62 -18.55 -19.40
C GLU A 185 -24.42 -17.86 -18.28
N LEU A 186 -23.74 -17.37 -17.24
CA LEU A 186 -24.38 -16.62 -16.16
C LEU A 186 -24.94 -15.27 -16.65
N TYR A 187 -24.25 -14.64 -17.57
CA TYR A 187 -24.72 -13.39 -18.19
C TYR A 187 -25.87 -13.65 -19.17
N GLU A 188 -25.81 -14.74 -19.91
CA GLU A 188 -26.86 -15.19 -20.82
C GLU A 188 -28.16 -15.48 -20.06
N ALA A 189 -28.07 -16.27 -18.98
CA ALA A 189 -29.19 -16.57 -18.09
C ALA A 189 -29.80 -15.29 -17.50
N ALA A 190 -28.96 -14.37 -16.96
CA ALA A 190 -29.42 -13.10 -16.43
C ALA A 190 -30.10 -12.21 -17.51
N THR A 191 -29.67 -12.33 -18.76
CA THR A 191 -30.29 -11.60 -19.89
C THR A 191 -31.67 -12.14 -20.21
N VAL A 192 -31.84 -13.48 -20.20
CA VAL A 192 -33.15 -14.15 -20.36
C VAL A 192 -34.12 -13.73 -19.25
N ASP A 193 -33.61 -13.58 -18.01
CA ASP A 193 -34.37 -13.09 -16.84
C ASP A 193 -34.65 -11.58 -16.90
N GLY A 194 -34.26 -10.88 -17.96
CA GLY A 194 -34.52 -9.45 -18.15
C GLY A 194 -33.59 -8.53 -17.34
N ALA A 195 -32.44 -9.05 -16.87
CA ALA A 195 -31.48 -8.22 -16.15
C ALA A 195 -30.69 -7.32 -17.10
N GLY A 196 -30.83 -6.00 -16.96
CA GLY A 196 -29.99 -5.02 -17.63
C GLY A 196 -28.55 -5.02 -17.06
N ARG A 197 -27.62 -4.34 -17.75
CA ARG A 197 -26.17 -4.33 -17.43
C ARG A 197 -25.86 -4.00 -15.98
N TRP A 198 -26.55 -3.05 -15.38
CA TRP A 198 -26.36 -2.68 -13.99
C TRP A 198 -26.73 -3.83 -13.05
N LYS A 199 -27.86 -4.52 -13.31
CA LYS A 199 -28.25 -5.69 -12.52
C LYS A 199 -27.27 -6.85 -12.71
N GLN A 200 -26.78 -7.10 -13.93
CA GLN A 200 -25.74 -8.09 -14.20
C GLN A 200 -24.43 -7.77 -13.45
N CYS A 201 -24.02 -6.51 -13.42
CA CYS A 201 -22.85 -6.07 -12.67
C CYS A 201 -22.99 -6.40 -11.17
N LEU A 202 -24.13 -6.06 -10.55
CA LEU A 202 -24.34 -6.22 -9.10
C LEU A 202 -24.61 -7.67 -8.68
N HIS A 203 -25.33 -8.46 -9.51
CA HIS A 203 -25.80 -9.79 -9.11
C HIS A 203 -25.05 -10.95 -9.78
N VAL A 204 -24.24 -10.68 -10.83
CA VAL A 204 -23.39 -11.69 -11.47
C VAL A 204 -21.93 -11.34 -11.29
N THR A 205 -21.49 -10.18 -11.82
CA THR A 205 -20.06 -9.85 -11.86
C THR A 205 -19.47 -9.71 -10.45
N LEU A 206 -20.03 -8.83 -9.61
CA LEU A 206 -19.50 -8.57 -8.27
C LEU A 206 -19.48 -9.82 -7.37
N PRO A 207 -20.56 -10.64 -7.30
CA PRO A 207 -20.51 -11.89 -6.54
C PRO A 207 -19.46 -12.87 -7.07
N CYS A 208 -19.29 -13.01 -8.38
CA CYS A 208 -18.30 -13.93 -8.96
C CYS A 208 -16.85 -13.49 -8.69
N ILE A 209 -16.56 -12.19 -8.62
CA ILE A 209 -15.20 -11.70 -8.30
C ILE A 209 -14.98 -11.45 -6.81
N LYS A 210 -15.99 -11.66 -5.95
CA LYS A 210 -15.91 -11.47 -4.51
C LYS A 210 -14.73 -12.18 -3.85
N PRO A 211 -14.40 -13.46 -4.20
CA PRO A 211 -13.21 -14.12 -3.64
C PRO A 211 -11.92 -13.36 -3.94
N THR A 212 -11.77 -12.83 -5.16
CA THR A 212 -10.60 -12.00 -5.54
C THR A 212 -10.56 -10.70 -4.74
N ILE A 213 -11.71 -10.04 -4.55
CA ILE A 213 -11.79 -8.82 -3.74
C ILE A 213 -11.33 -9.09 -2.31
N ILE A 214 -11.82 -10.18 -1.70
CA ILE A 214 -11.48 -10.55 -0.32
C ILE A 214 -10.00 -10.89 -0.20
N THR A 215 -9.47 -11.68 -1.12
CA THR A 215 -8.03 -12.03 -1.15
C THR A 215 -7.16 -10.77 -1.20
N LEU A 216 -7.45 -9.85 -2.10
CA LEU A 216 -6.70 -8.59 -2.24
C LEU A 216 -6.91 -7.66 -1.03
N LEU A 217 -8.08 -7.68 -0.40
CA LEU A 217 -8.35 -6.95 0.83
C LEU A 217 -7.48 -7.47 1.98
N ILE A 218 -7.41 -8.79 2.19
CA ILE A 218 -6.55 -9.39 3.22
C ILE A 218 -5.09 -9.02 3.00
N MET A 219 -4.61 -9.09 1.75
CA MET A 219 -3.24 -8.69 1.40
C MET A 219 -2.96 -7.21 1.70
N ASN A 220 -3.94 -6.32 1.45
CA ASN A 220 -3.80 -4.89 1.76
C ASN A 220 -3.81 -4.65 3.28
N LEU A 221 -4.65 -5.37 4.04
CA LEU A 221 -4.65 -5.27 5.50
C LEU A 221 -3.30 -5.62 6.13
N GLY A 222 -2.57 -6.58 5.56
CA GLY A 222 -1.20 -6.88 5.99
C GLY A 222 -0.21 -5.72 5.81
N LYS A 223 -0.48 -4.80 4.90
CA LYS A 223 0.35 -3.63 4.62
C LYS A 223 -0.06 -2.38 5.40
N VAL A 224 -1.18 -2.41 6.14
CA VAL A 224 -1.73 -1.24 6.85
C VAL A 224 -0.72 -0.57 7.78
N MET A 225 0.20 -1.32 8.39
CA MET A 225 1.20 -0.74 9.29
C MET A 225 2.49 -0.26 8.59
N GLY A 226 2.75 -0.67 7.33
CA GLY A 226 4.06 -0.45 6.70
C GLY A 226 4.09 -0.01 5.24
N GLY A 227 2.96 -0.02 4.55
CA GLY A 227 2.94 0.07 3.09
C GLY A 227 3.08 1.46 2.46
N SER A 228 3.09 2.55 3.23
CA SER A 228 2.99 3.91 2.68
C SER A 228 4.26 4.77 2.79
N PHE A 229 5.41 4.20 3.18
CA PHE A 229 6.63 4.98 3.45
C PHE A 229 7.04 5.87 2.27
N GLU A 230 7.27 5.28 1.10
CA GLU A 230 7.80 6.01 -0.07
C GLU A 230 6.88 7.16 -0.49
N ARG A 231 5.56 6.92 -0.49
CA ARG A 231 4.57 7.92 -0.85
C ARG A 231 4.53 9.06 0.15
N VAL A 232 4.46 8.76 1.45
CA VAL A 232 4.47 9.79 2.50
C VAL A 232 5.77 10.56 2.46
N HIS A 233 6.92 9.85 2.38
CA HIS A 233 8.25 10.46 2.37
C HIS A 233 8.46 11.39 1.16
N SER A 234 7.93 11.04 -0.01
CA SER A 234 8.06 11.85 -1.24
C SER A 234 7.14 13.08 -1.25
N LEU A 235 6.04 13.06 -0.51
CA LEU A 235 5.07 14.16 -0.45
C LEU A 235 5.17 14.97 0.86
N MET A 236 5.98 14.53 1.85
CA MET A 236 6.11 15.21 3.13
C MET A 236 6.88 16.52 3.01
N ASN A 237 6.53 17.49 3.83
CA ASN A 237 7.27 18.73 4.00
C ASN A 237 7.14 19.23 5.46
N VAL A 238 7.88 20.29 5.81
CA VAL A 238 7.94 20.81 7.16
C VAL A 238 6.56 21.30 7.66
N ALA A 239 5.74 21.88 6.76
CA ALA A 239 4.43 22.43 7.11
C ALA A 239 3.38 21.33 7.40
N THR A 240 3.59 20.10 6.95
CA THR A 240 2.61 18.99 7.05
C THR A 240 3.05 17.85 7.96
N THR A 241 4.01 18.10 8.85
CA THR A 241 4.53 17.11 9.81
C THR A 241 3.45 16.51 10.70
N GLU A 242 2.33 17.20 10.90
CA GLU A 242 1.20 16.69 11.68
C GLU A 242 0.64 15.37 11.12
N TYR A 243 0.51 15.21 9.79
CA TYR A 243 0.00 14.01 9.14
C TYR A 243 1.10 13.11 8.52
N THR A 244 2.28 13.66 8.25
CA THR A 244 3.37 12.92 7.58
C THR A 244 4.25 12.10 8.53
N THR A 245 4.18 12.35 9.85
CA THR A 245 4.84 11.51 10.85
C THR A 245 4.07 10.20 11.00
N THR A 246 4.45 9.19 10.23
CA THR A 246 3.91 7.82 10.28
C THR A 246 4.91 6.85 10.89
N ILE A 247 4.49 5.62 11.26
CA ILE A 247 5.42 4.61 11.82
C ILE A 247 6.58 4.31 10.86
N PRO A 248 6.37 4.05 9.54
CA PRO A 248 7.49 3.83 8.63
C PRO A 248 8.44 5.03 8.51
N VAL A 249 7.91 6.26 8.51
CA VAL A 249 8.74 7.48 8.50
C VAL A 249 9.53 7.61 9.80
N LEU A 250 8.94 7.26 10.93
CA LEU A 250 9.61 7.29 12.23
C LEU A 250 10.71 6.22 12.35
N VAL A 251 10.45 5.00 11.80
CA VAL A 251 11.48 3.94 11.68
C VAL A 251 12.67 4.43 10.87
N TYR A 252 12.42 5.06 9.73
CA TYR A 252 13.48 5.63 8.89
C TYR A 252 14.24 6.75 9.61
N LYS A 253 13.52 7.69 10.21
CA LYS A 253 14.11 8.82 10.93
C LYS A 253 14.99 8.32 12.08
N TRP A 254 14.46 7.47 12.95
CA TRP A 254 15.22 6.97 14.10
C TRP A 254 16.37 6.05 13.69
N GLY A 255 16.16 5.19 12.68
CA GLY A 255 17.20 4.24 12.25
C GLY A 255 18.31 4.87 11.44
N ILE A 256 17.99 5.79 10.52
CA ILE A 256 18.96 6.33 9.55
C ILE A 256 19.45 7.72 9.93
N GLN A 257 18.55 8.61 10.36
CA GLN A 257 18.94 10.01 10.67
C GLN A 257 19.43 10.17 12.10
N ASP A 258 18.71 9.59 13.07
CA ASP A 258 18.99 9.75 14.51
C ASP A 258 19.92 8.64 15.06
N ILE A 259 20.26 7.61 14.27
CA ILE A 259 21.14 6.48 14.63
C ILE A 259 20.63 5.72 15.88
N LYS A 260 19.31 5.73 16.14
CA LYS A 260 18.63 5.02 17.23
C LYS A 260 18.19 3.63 16.77
N TYR A 261 19.16 2.76 16.51
CA TYR A 261 18.90 1.45 15.89
C TYR A 261 17.97 0.55 16.74
N SER A 262 18.13 0.55 18.07
CA SER A 262 17.30 -0.28 18.96
C SER A 262 15.83 0.14 18.91
N GLU A 263 15.56 1.43 19.02
CA GLU A 263 14.20 1.99 18.97
C GLU A 263 13.57 1.79 17.59
N SER A 264 14.35 1.99 16.53
CA SER A 264 13.90 1.77 15.14
C SER A 264 13.57 0.29 14.90
N ALA A 265 14.42 -0.63 15.34
CA ALA A 265 14.18 -2.08 15.22
C ALA A 265 12.96 -2.53 16.04
N ALA A 266 12.79 -2.00 17.26
CA ALA A 266 11.62 -2.28 18.10
C ALA A 266 10.32 -1.79 17.46
N LEU A 267 10.34 -0.60 16.83
CA LEU A 267 9.20 -0.04 16.12
C LEU A 267 8.87 -0.86 14.86
N GLY A 268 9.88 -1.29 14.10
CA GLY A 268 9.72 -2.17 12.95
C GLY A 268 9.19 -3.56 13.32
N LEU A 269 9.64 -4.13 14.45
CA LEU A 269 9.11 -5.39 14.97
C LEU A 269 7.65 -5.25 15.41
N PHE A 270 7.31 -4.18 16.15
CA PHE A 270 5.92 -3.85 16.50
C PHE A 270 5.04 -3.77 15.24
N GLN A 271 5.47 -3.03 14.22
CA GLN A 271 4.78 -2.91 12.94
C GLN A 271 4.52 -4.27 12.28
N SER A 272 5.54 -5.14 12.26
CA SER A 272 5.45 -6.47 11.65
C SER A 272 4.48 -7.39 12.41
N VAL A 273 4.52 -7.35 13.74
CA VAL A 273 3.61 -8.14 14.60
C VAL A 273 2.15 -7.70 14.40
N ILE A 274 1.89 -6.39 14.41
CA ILE A 274 0.52 -5.90 14.18
C ILE A 274 0.05 -6.24 12.75
N GLY A 275 0.90 -6.08 11.75
CA GLY A 275 0.58 -6.47 10.36
C GLY A 275 0.20 -7.95 10.26
N LEU A 276 0.98 -8.84 10.89
CA LEU A 276 0.67 -10.27 10.94
C LEU A 276 -0.66 -10.56 11.64
N LEU A 277 -0.92 -9.93 12.79
CA LEU A 277 -2.19 -10.09 13.50
C LEU A 277 -3.39 -9.64 12.66
N LEU A 278 -3.26 -8.54 11.94
CA LEU A 278 -4.32 -8.05 11.04
C LEU A 278 -4.61 -9.05 9.91
N VAL A 279 -3.57 -9.64 9.29
CA VAL A 279 -3.75 -10.67 8.26
C VAL A 279 -4.45 -11.90 8.83
N LEU A 280 -4.00 -12.41 9.98
CA LEU A 280 -4.60 -13.59 10.62
C LEU A 280 -6.06 -13.37 11.00
N LEU A 281 -6.39 -12.18 11.52
CA LEU A 281 -7.76 -11.81 11.85
C LEU A 281 -8.64 -11.72 10.60
N ALA A 282 -8.14 -11.06 9.55
CA ALA A 282 -8.85 -10.91 8.29
C ALA A 282 -9.09 -12.27 7.60
N ASP A 283 -8.09 -13.14 7.59
CA ASP A 283 -8.20 -14.51 7.05
C ASP A 283 -9.28 -15.32 7.79
N ARG A 284 -9.26 -15.27 9.14
CA ARG A 284 -10.30 -15.94 9.95
C ARG A 284 -11.69 -15.39 9.68
N MET A 285 -11.81 -14.06 9.50
CA MET A 285 -13.12 -13.45 9.18
C MET A 285 -13.61 -13.88 7.80
N ALA A 286 -12.72 -13.92 6.78
CA ALA A 286 -13.06 -14.38 5.44
C ALA A 286 -13.59 -15.83 5.47
N LYS A 287 -12.89 -16.75 6.16
CA LYS A 287 -13.33 -18.14 6.32
C LYS A 287 -14.68 -18.28 7.04
N LYS A 288 -14.94 -17.46 8.06
CA LYS A 288 -16.26 -17.45 8.74
C LYS A 288 -17.39 -16.96 7.82
N LEU A 289 -17.08 -16.14 6.82
CA LEU A 289 -18.04 -15.65 5.82
C LEU A 289 -18.20 -16.61 4.62
N GLY A 290 -17.61 -17.82 4.70
CA GLY A 290 -17.71 -18.84 3.65
C GLY A 290 -16.78 -18.63 2.45
N GLU A 291 -15.79 -17.74 2.59
CA GLU A 291 -14.82 -17.46 1.53
C GLU A 291 -13.49 -18.20 1.79
N ASN A 292 -12.74 -18.47 0.71
CA ASN A 292 -11.41 -19.04 0.83
C ASN A 292 -10.45 -18.01 1.48
N GLY A 293 -9.81 -18.39 2.58
CA GLY A 293 -8.74 -17.61 3.17
C GLY A 293 -7.45 -17.68 2.34
N LEU A 294 -6.41 -16.97 2.78
CA LEU A 294 -5.06 -17.03 2.21
C LEU A 294 -4.19 -18.14 2.81
N LEU A 295 -4.51 -18.57 4.05
CA LEU A 295 -3.71 -19.51 4.86
C LEU A 295 -4.41 -20.86 5.03
#